data_9ab45777e6e70fda49d852e5a3cc2ba8
#
_entry.id   9ab45777e6e70fda49d852e5a3cc2ba8
#
_cell.length_a   1.000
_cell.length_b   1.000
_cell.length_c   1.000
_cell.angle_alpha   90.00
_cell.angle_beta   90.00
_cell.angle_gamma   90.00
#
_symmetry.space_group_name_H-M   'P 1'
#
loop_
_entity.id
_entity.type
_entity.pdbx_description
1 polymer ?
#
loop_
_entity_poly.entity_id
_entity_poly.type
_entity_poly.pdbx_seq_one_letter_code
_entity_poly.pdbx_strand_id
1 'polypeptide(L)'
;MNKLFTPNGWQDYVYWQTEDKKTLKKINKLIDDISKNSNEGIGKPEPLIGNFKGFWSRRINDKDRLIYKIDEGAIYIISCRQHYTDH
;
A
#
# COMPACT_ATOMS: atom_id res chain seq x y z
N MET A 1 -5.75 -2.71 -13.50
CA MET A 1 -4.38 -3.16 -13.23
C MET A 1 -4.38 -4.47 -12.45
N ASN A 2 -3.43 -5.33 -12.73
CA ASN A 2 -3.20 -6.52 -11.93
C ASN A 2 -2.68 -6.12 -10.55
N LYS A 3 -3.04 -6.89 -9.55
CA LYS A 3 -2.62 -6.63 -8.17
C LYS A 3 -1.76 -7.80 -7.71
N LEU A 4 -0.52 -7.51 -7.37
CA LEU A 4 0.46 -8.51 -6.97
C LEU A 4 0.97 -8.18 -5.58
N PHE A 5 1.00 -9.19 -4.71
CA PHE A 5 1.48 -9.02 -3.35
C PHE A 5 2.83 -9.70 -3.20
N THR A 6 3.78 -9.02 -2.58
CA THR A 6 4.98 -9.72 -2.11
C THR A 6 4.58 -10.64 -0.95
N PRO A 7 5.42 -11.60 -0.57
CA PRO A 7 5.11 -12.44 0.60
C PRO A 7 4.80 -11.61 1.85
N ASN A 8 5.56 -10.56 2.10
CA ASN A 8 5.32 -9.68 3.24
C ASN A 8 4.00 -8.91 3.09
N GLY A 9 3.75 -8.39 1.91
CA GLY A 9 2.50 -7.67 1.64
C GLY A 9 1.29 -8.57 1.83
N TRP A 10 1.39 -9.82 1.40
CA TRP A 10 0.32 -10.79 1.58
C TRP A 10 0.08 -11.12 3.05
N GLN A 11 1.15 -11.32 3.83
CA GLN A 11 1.04 -11.57 5.27
C GLN A 11 0.33 -10.42 5.97
N ASP A 12 0.69 -9.19 5.63
CA ASP A 12 0.05 -8.01 6.21
C ASP A 12 -1.43 -7.96 5.85
N TYR A 13 -1.75 -8.24 4.60
CA TYR A 13 -3.13 -8.22 4.13
C TYR A 13 -3.99 -9.26 4.86
N VAL A 14 -3.47 -10.47 5.02
CA VAL A 14 -4.14 -11.56 5.75
C VAL A 14 -4.32 -11.19 7.22
N TYR A 15 -3.33 -10.55 7.82
CA TYR A 15 -3.41 -10.08 9.20
C TYR A 15 -4.66 -9.23 9.43
N TRP A 16 -4.91 -8.27 8.55
CA TRP A 16 -6.05 -7.38 8.69
C TRP A 16 -7.40 -8.08 8.53
N GLN A 17 -7.44 -9.20 7.80
CA GLN A 17 -8.68 -9.95 7.62
C GLN A 17 -9.25 -10.49 8.93
N THR A 18 -8.40 -10.79 9.89
CA THR A 18 -8.81 -11.29 11.19
C THR A 18 -8.76 -10.23 12.28
N GLU A 19 -7.85 -9.27 12.17
CA GLU A 19 -7.61 -8.31 13.25
C GLU A 19 -8.49 -7.06 13.17
N ASP A 20 -8.75 -6.55 11.97
CA ASP A 20 -9.53 -5.33 11.84
C ASP A 20 -10.11 -5.19 10.43
N LYS A 21 -11.36 -5.59 10.28
CA LYS A 21 -12.04 -5.53 8.98
C LYS A 21 -12.24 -4.10 8.47
N LYS A 22 -12.30 -3.14 9.36
CA LYS A 22 -12.43 -1.73 8.99
C LYS A 22 -11.15 -1.25 8.30
N THR A 23 -10.01 -1.64 8.84
CA THR A 23 -8.72 -1.34 8.24
C THR A 23 -8.58 -2.05 6.89
N LEU A 24 -9.02 -3.30 6.81
CA LEU A 24 -9.02 -4.05 5.56
C LEU A 24 -9.82 -3.33 4.47
N LYS A 25 -10.98 -2.82 4.81
CA LYS A 25 -11.81 -2.05 3.86
C LYS A 25 -11.08 -0.83 3.36
N LYS A 26 -10.38 -0.14 4.25
CA LYS A 26 -9.60 1.05 3.88
C LYS A 26 -8.48 0.67 2.92
N ILE A 27 -7.78 -0.43 3.19
CA ILE A 27 -6.72 -0.92 2.32
C ILE A 27 -7.27 -1.25 0.93
N ASN A 28 -8.40 -1.96 0.87
CA ASN A 28 -9.04 -2.29 -0.39
C ASN A 28 -9.43 -1.04 -1.19
N LYS A 29 -9.93 -0.03 -0.50
CA LYS A 29 -10.29 1.24 -1.11
C LYS A 29 -9.06 1.96 -1.68
N LEU A 30 -7.94 1.92 -0.96
CA LEU A 30 -6.69 2.50 -1.43
C LEU A 30 -6.19 1.79 -2.68
N ILE A 31 -6.20 0.45 -2.68
CA ILE A 31 -5.75 -0.34 -3.83
C ILE A 31 -6.62 -0.04 -5.05
N ASP A 32 -7.93 0.04 -4.86
CA ASP A 32 -8.85 0.38 -5.94
C ASP A 32 -8.55 1.78 -6.50
N ASP A 33 -8.29 2.73 -5.62
CA ASP A 33 -7.95 4.09 -6.03
C ASP A 33 -6.64 4.15 -6.82
N ILE A 34 -5.63 3.37 -6.40
CA ILE A 34 -4.37 3.26 -7.15
C ILE A 34 -4.64 2.76 -8.57
N SER A 35 -5.52 1.78 -8.73
CA SER A 35 -5.88 1.25 -10.05
C SER A 35 -6.47 2.33 -10.96
N LYS A 36 -7.17 3.29 -10.40
CA LYS A 36 -7.84 4.34 -11.17
C LYS A 36 -7.00 5.58 -11.34
N ASN A 37 -6.23 5.95 -10.33
CA ASN A 37 -5.56 7.25 -10.28
C ASN A 37 -4.04 7.17 -10.18
N SER A 38 -3.48 5.99 -10.24
CA SER A 38 -2.02 5.77 -10.18
C SER A 38 -1.42 6.36 -8.90
N ASN A 39 -0.52 7.33 -9.01
CA ASN A 39 0.16 7.92 -7.85
C ASN A 39 -0.50 9.22 -7.39
N GLU A 40 -1.78 9.39 -7.68
CA GLU A 40 -2.59 10.49 -7.20
C GLU A 40 -3.82 9.92 -6.49
N GLY A 41 -4.52 10.74 -5.72
CA GLY A 41 -5.78 10.32 -5.11
C GLY A 41 -5.76 10.29 -3.61
N ILE A 42 -6.53 9.37 -3.03
CA ILE A 42 -6.75 9.36 -1.58
C ILE A 42 -5.55 8.79 -0.82
N GLY A 43 -5.48 9.09 0.48
CA GLY A 43 -4.44 8.55 1.35
C GLY A 43 -3.11 9.28 1.26
N LYS A 44 -3.07 10.47 0.71
CA LYS A 44 -1.86 11.31 0.60
C LYS A 44 -0.68 10.55 -0.01
N PRO A 45 -0.77 10.15 -1.29
CA PRO A 45 0.33 9.43 -1.93
C PRO A 45 1.64 10.21 -1.87
N GLU A 46 2.71 9.55 -1.46
CA GLU A 46 4.04 10.14 -1.37
C GLU A 46 5.08 9.20 -1.95
N PRO A 47 6.01 9.70 -2.77
CA PRO A 47 7.14 8.89 -3.20
C PRO A 47 8.11 8.68 -2.04
N LEU A 48 8.67 7.48 -1.96
CA LEU A 48 9.69 7.19 -0.96
C LEU A 48 11.07 7.54 -1.50
N ILE A 49 12.01 7.74 -0.59
CA ILE A 49 13.37 8.13 -0.94
C ILE A 49 14.36 7.08 -0.43
N GLY A 50 15.65 7.29 -0.75
CA GLY A 50 16.70 6.40 -0.29
C GLY A 50 16.60 5.03 -0.90
N ASN A 51 16.70 4.00 -0.07
CA ASN A 51 16.66 2.61 -0.50
C ASN A 51 15.32 2.21 -1.12
N PHE A 52 14.30 3.02 -0.90
CA PHE A 52 12.95 2.74 -1.38
C PHE A 52 12.53 3.66 -2.52
N LYS A 53 13.49 4.27 -3.17
CA LYS A 53 13.23 5.08 -4.35
C LYS A 53 12.51 4.24 -5.40
N GLY A 54 11.41 4.78 -5.94
CA GLY A 54 10.57 4.06 -6.89
C GLY A 54 9.32 3.48 -6.26
N PHE A 55 9.30 3.37 -4.94
CA PHE A 55 8.10 2.97 -4.22
C PHE A 55 7.34 4.19 -3.72
N TRP A 56 6.06 3.98 -3.42
CA TRP A 56 5.15 5.01 -2.93
C TRP A 56 4.47 4.53 -1.67
N SER A 57 4.00 5.47 -0.86
CA SER A 57 3.19 5.15 0.31
C SER A 57 1.86 5.89 0.26
N ARG A 58 0.83 5.27 0.82
CA ARG A 58 -0.44 5.91 1.10
C ARG A 58 -0.83 5.62 2.53
N ARG A 59 -1.45 6.59 3.18
CA ARG A 59 -1.88 6.45 4.58
C ARG A 59 -3.10 5.57 4.68
N ILE A 60 -3.03 4.54 5.51
CA ILE A 60 -4.17 3.71 5.88
C ILE A 60 -4.85 4.35 7.08
N ASN A 61 -4.05 4.71 8.07
CA ASN A 61 -4.47 5.41 9.28
C ASN A 61 -3.24 6.17 9.82
N ASP A 62 -3.28 6.66 11.05
CA ASP A 62 -2.16 7.43 11.61
C ASP A 62 -0.88 6.61 11.73
N LYS A 63 -1.00 5.32 11.88
CA LYS A 63 0.11 4.42 12.16
C LYS A 63 0.55 3.61 10.95
N ASP A 64 -0.39 3.12 10.16
CA ASP A 64 -0.12 2.14 9.12
C ASP A 64 -0.09 2.77 7.74
N ARG A 65 0.81 2.25 6.89
CA ARG A 65 0.98 2.73 5.52
C ARG A 65 0.89 1.57 4.54
N LEU A 66 0.33 1.86 3.37
CA LEU A 66 0.36 0.96 2.23
C LEU A 66 1.57 1.35 1.39
N ILE A 67 2.54 0.43 1.27
CA ILE A 67 3.73 0.64 0.45
C ILE A 67 3.57 -0.15 -0.83
N TYR A 68 3.72 0.52 -1.97
CA TYR A 68 3.46 -0.09 -3.26
C TYR A 68 4.31 0.55 -4.35
N LYS A 69 4.33 -0.09 -5.52
CA LYS A 69 4.82 0.53 -6.74
C LYS A 69 3.96 0.08 -7.91
N ILE A 70 3.97 0.87 -8.96
CA ILE A 70 3.28 0.52 -10.21
C ILE A 70 4.35 0.24 -11.26
N ASP A 71 4.25 -0.90 -11.91
CA ASP A 71 5.20 -1.29 -12.94
C ASP A 71 4.49 -2.17 -13.97
N GLU A 72 4.63 -1.82 -15.24
CA GLU A 72 4.07 -2.57 -16.36
C GLU A 72 2.59 -2.94 -16.19
N GLY A 73 1.78 -1.97 -15.75
CA GLY A 73 0.34 -2.17 -15.60
C GLY A 73 -0.06 -3.00 -14.40
N ALA A 74 0.84 -3.23 -13.46
CA ALA A 74 0.55 -3.96 -12.23
C ALA A 74 0.87 -3.12 -11.00
N ILE A 75 0.11 -3.36 -9.94
CA ILE A 75 0.37 -2.76 -8.63
C ILE A 75 1.05 -3.83 -7.79
N TYR A 76 2.24 -3.53 -7.32
CA TYR A 76 2.99 -4.42 -6.42
C TYR A 76 2.82 -3.90 -5.00
N ILE A 77 2.19 -4.69 -4.14
CA ILE A 77 1.96 -4.33 -2.75
C ILE A 77 3.04 -4.95 -1.91
N ILE A 78 3.88 -4.11 -1.33
CA ILE A 78 5.08 -4.50 -0.60
C ILE A 78 4.78 -4.75 0.87
N SER A 79 3.97 -3.86 1.46
CA SER A 79 3.53 -3.99 2.85
C SER A 79 2.29 -3.14 3.04
N CYS A 80 1.48 -3.47 4.04
CA CYS A 80 0.31 -2.66 4.38
C CYS A 80 0.06 -2.67 5.88
N ARG A 81 1.14 -2.72 6.65
CA ARG A 81 1.09 -2.68 8.09
C ARG A 81 2.32 -1.95 8.59
N GLN A 82 2.15 -1.16 9.66
CA GLN A 82 3.18 -0.36 10.28
C GLN A 82 3.62 0.84 9.46
N HIS A 83 4.28 1.74 10.12
CA HIS A 83 4.80 2.95 9.52
C HIS A 83 6.20 2.65 8.97
N TYR A 84 6.38 2.87 7.70
CA TYR A 84 7.66 2.67 7.07
C TYR A 84 8.46 3.96 7.16
N THR A 85 9.56 3.91 7.89
CA THR A 85 10.47 5.05 7.96
C THR A 85 11.75 4.66 7.24
N ASP A 86 12.17 5.50 6.32
CA ASP A 86 13.44 5.35 5.63
C ASP A 86 14.49 6.16 6.39
N HIS A 87 15.38 5.46 7.01
CA HIS A 87 16.46 6.10 7.77
C HIS A 87 17.75 6.05 7.00
#